data_6d15094271e47809271b8e56e6300e85
#
_entry.id   6d15094271e47809271b8e56e6300e85
#
_cell.length_a   1.000
_cell.length_b   1.000
_cell.length_c   1.000
_cell.angle_alpha   90.00
_cell.angle_beta   90.00
_cell.angle_gamma   90.00
#
_symmetry.space_group_name_H-M   'P 1'
#
loop_
_entity.id
_entity.type
_entity.pdbx_description
1 polymer ?
#
loop_
_entity_poly.entity_id
_entity_poly.type
_entity_poly.pdbx_seq_one_letter_code
_entity_poly.pdbx_strand_id
1 'polypeptide(L)'
;MPLVTLNDVLPQARAEGRAICALNVTNCESAKAAMMAAERENRPVIIQVFQRLFGDDKARYVAAMARSLAENSDLPVVLHLDHGQSLEQVKQAVEYGYTSAMFDGSKLPFDENIATTQEAVRIAHDAGMTLEGEIGHIPTTATEDLPLSTPEEAAEFVAATGVDALAVAIGTAHGFYKKVPTIHVDLARKIAEAVSIPLVLHGGSDTPDEKVREVVSCGFAKLNIASEFFQVFLDAVIRESDKRAGAFIPIDIFMNPVTEAMSELAAAKIRLVS
;
A
#
# COMPACT_ATOMS: atom_id res chain seq x y z
N MET A 1 -17.58 7.13 7.98
CA MET A 1 -17.13 6.30 9.14
C MET A 1 -15.79 6.82 9.63
N PRO A 2 -15.38 6.60 10.91
CA PRO A 2 -14.01 6.86 11.32
C PRO A 2 -13.03 5.96 10.56
N LEU A 3 -11.74 6.30 10.54
CA LEU A 3 -10.68 5.43 10.03
C LEU A 3 -10.68 4.10 10.79
N VAL A 4 -10.36 3.01 10.10
CA VAL A 4 -10.25 1.65 10.63
C VAL A 4 -8.82 1.13 10.49
N THR A 5 -8.49 0.01 11.14
CA THR A 5 -7.17 -0.65 11.07
C THR A 5 -7.11 -1.69 9.94
N LEU A 6 -5.91 -2.24 9.67
CA LEU A 6 -5.80 -3.38 8.74
C LEU A 6 -6.55 -4.61 9.25
N ASN A 7 -6.61 -4.82 10.57
CA ASN A 7 -7.30 -5.95 11.18
C ASN A 7 -8.83 -5.92 10.98
N ASP A 8 -9.39 -4.76 10.69
CA ASP A 8 -10.83 -4.61 10.39
C ASP A 8 -11.18 -5.03 8.96
N VAL A 9 -10.21 -5.07 8.03
CA VAL A 9 -10.48 -5.28 6.60
C VAL A 9 -9.72 -6.45 5.97
N LEU A 10 -8.46 -6.70 6.32
CA LEU A 10 -7.63 -7.69 5.64
C LEU A 10 -7.98 -9.15 5.97
N PRO A 11 -8.33 -9.54 7.21
CA PRO A 11 -8.67 -10.93 7.50
C PRO A 11 -9.86 -11.44 6.69
N GLN A 12 -10.90 -10.61 6.54
CA GLN A 12 -12.05 -10.95 5.70
C GLN A 12 -11.67 -11.02 4.22
N ALA A 13 -10.89 -10.06 3.72
CA ALA A 13 -10.42 -10.06 2.34
C ALA A 13 -9.62 -11.35 2.03
N ARG A 14 -8.70 -11.74 2.93
CA ARG A 14 -7.96 -13.01 2.83
C ARG A 14 -8.87 -14.23 2.76
N ALA A 15 -9.84 -14.31 3.67
CA ALA A 15 -10.77 -15.45 3.75
C ALA A 15 -11.63 -15.58 2.48
N GLU A 16 -11.92 -14.47 1.81
CA GLU A 16 -12.70 -14.41 0.58
C GLU A 16 -11.85 -14.49 -0.70
N GLY A 17 -10.52 -14.65 -0.58
CA GLY A 17 -9.59 -14.70 -1.72
C GLY A 17 -9.53 -13.38 -2.48
N ARG A 18 -9.69 -12.26 -1.80
CA ARG A 18 -9.66 -10.88 -2.32
C ARG A 18 -8.53 -10.09 -1.69
N ALA A 19 -8.21 -8.93 -2.26
CA ALA A 19 -7.32 -7.96 -1.64
C ALA A 19 -7.95 -6.57 -1.56
N ILE A 20 -7.42 -5.74 -0.67
CA ILE A 20 -7.74 -4.32 -0.56
C ILE A 20 -6.63 -3.53 -1.25
N CYS A 21 -7.00 -2.64 -2.18
CA CYS A 21 -6.03 -1.76 -2.81
C CYS A 21 -5.51 -0.73 -1.82
N ALA A 22 -4.19 -0.62 -1.75
CA ALA A 22 -3.46 0.39 -1.02
C ALA A 22 -2.85 1.37 -2.03
N LEU A 23 -3.41 2.58 -2.05
CA LEU A 23 -3.09 3.62 -3.03
C LEU A 23 -2.20 4.69 -2.40
N ASN A 24 -1.01 4.92 -2.96
CA ASN A 24 -0.11 5.96 -2.49
C ASN A 24 -0.65 7.34 -2.84
N VAL A 25 -0.83 8.19 -1.82
CA VAL A 25 -1.32 9.55 -1.98
C VAL A 25 -0.31 10.58 -1.53
N THR A 26 -0.35 11.76 -2.16
CA THR A 26 0.58 12.86 -1.88
C THR A 26 -0.10 14.22 -1.79
N ASN A 27 -1.32 14.34 -2.28
CA ASN A 27 -2.08 15.59 -2.37
C ASN A 27 -3.59 15.32 -2.35
N CYS A 28 -4.39 16.40 -2.42
CA CYS A 28 -5.85 16.33 -2.36
C CYS A 28 -6.44 15.52 -3.51
N GLU A 29 -5.93 15.70 -4.72
CA GLU A 29 -6.43 15.05 -5.93
C GLU A 29 -6.25 13.54 -5.86
N SER A 30 -5.06 13.08 -5.43
CA SER A 30 -4.78 11.64 -5.29
C SER A 30 -5.60 10.98 -4.19
N ALA A 31 -5.78 11.67 -3.04
CA ALA A 31 -6.62 11.15 -1.95
C ALA A 31 -8.10 11.11 -2.36
N LYS A 32 -8.60 12.18 -3.00
CA LYS A 32 -9.97 12.23 -3.51
C LYS A 32 -10.21 11.17 -4.57
N ALA A 33 -9.26 10.97 -5.51
CA ALA A 33 -9.37 9.93 -6.53
C ALA A 33 -9.46 8.53 -5.94
N ALA A 34 -8.66 8.23 -4.91
CA ALA A 34 -8.72 6.95 -4.20
C ALA A 34 -10.11 6.72 -3.57
N MET A 35 -10.66 7.74 -2.91
CA MET A 35 -11.99 7.65 -2.30
C MET A 35 -13.10 7.52 -3.34
N MET A 36 -13.08 8.32 -4.42
CA MET A 36 -14.04 8.22 -5.53
C MET A 36 -14.07 6.82 -6.14
N ALA A 37 -12.90 6.19 -6.29
CA ALA A 37 -12.80 4.81 -6.78
C ALA A 37 -13.40 3.81 -5.79
N ALA A 38 -13.08 3.94 -4.51
CA ALA A 38 -13.64 3.08 -3.45
C ALA A 38 -15.17 3.18 -3.39
N GLU A 39 -15.72 4.39 -3.44
CA GLU A 39 -17.17 4.65 -3.44
C GLU A 39 -17.84 4.09 -4.70
N ARG A 40 -17.24 4.28 -5.88
CA ARG A 40 -17.73 3.73 -7.15
C ARG A 40 -17.84 2.21 -7.12
N GLU A 41 -16.84 1.54 -6.55
CA GLU A 41 -16.80 0.08 -6.48
C GLU A 41 -17.47 -0.48 -5.22
N ASN A 42 -17.88 0.37 -4.29
CA ASN A 42 -18.42 0.02 -2.97
C ASN A 42 -17.49 -0.97 -2.23
N ARG A 43 -16.20 -0.59 -2.11
CA ARG A 43 -15.13 -1.39 -1.51
C ARG A 43 -14.29 -0.57 -0.53
N PRO A 44 -13.77 -1.20 0.54
CA PRO A 44 -12.78 -0.55 1.40
C PRO A 44 -11.51 -0.18 0.63
N VAL A 45 -10.79 0.81 1.15
CA VAL A 45 -9.52 1.28 0.56
C VAL A 45 -8.49 1.59 1.64
N ILE A 46 -7.22 1.38 1.31
CA ILE A 46 -6.09 1.81 2.13
C ILE A 46 -5.48 3.05 1.45
N ILE A 47 -5.57 4.19 2.13
CA ILE A 47 -4.83 5.40 1.77
C ILE A 47 -3.45 5.27 2.41
N GLN A 48 -2.42 5.10 1.59
CA GLN A 48 -1.06 4.95 2.10
C GLN A 48 -0.18 6.14 1.74
N VAL A 49 0.73 6.47 2.65
CA VAL A 49 1.62 7.64 2.55
C VAL A 49 3.06 7.16 2.66
N PHE A 50 3.81 7.36 1.58
CA PHE A 50 5.20 6.93 1.53
C PHE A 50 6.07 7.70 2.52
N GLN A 51 6.98 7.00 3.19
CA GLN A 51 7.83 7.47 4.28
C GLN A 51 8.56 8.81 4.01
N ARG A 52 8.88 9.12 2.74
CA ARG A 52 9.55 10.37 2.37
C ARG A 52 8.75 11.62 2.77
N LEU A 53 7.40 11.53 2.84
CA LEU A 53 6.54 12.65 3.22
C LEU A 53 6.58 12.94 4.73
N PHE A 54 7.14 12.05 5.54
CA PHE A 54 7.33 12.25 6.97
C PHE A 54 8.51 13.17 7.29
N GLY A 55 9.46 13.31 6.35
CA GLY A 55 10.63 14.17 6.53
C GLY A 55 10.36 15.68 6.45
N ASP A 56 9.19 16.09 5.92
CA ASP A 56 8.80 17.51 5.73
C ASP A 56 7.37 17.82 6.20
N ASP A 57 6.86 17.07 7.16
CA ASP A 57 5.51 17.18 7.76
C ASP A 57 4.33 17.01 6.78
N LYS A 58 4.55 16.75 5.50
CA LYS A 58 3.45 16.56 4.54
C LYS A 58 2.54 15.41 4.93
N ALA A 59 3.10 14.35 5.53
CA ALA A 59 2.35 13.22 6.03
C ALA A 59 1.25 13.61 7.03
N ARG A 60 1.50 14.62 7.90
CA ARG A 60 0.51 15.19 8.83
C ARG A 60 -0.68 15.80 8.09
N TYR A 61 -0.42 16.58 7.02
CA TYR A 61 -1.48 17.23 6.25
C TYR A 61 -2.29 16.23 5.42
N VAL A 62 -1.61 15.23 4.85
CA VAL A 62 -2.29 14.12 4.15
C VAL A 62 -3.17 13.34 5.13
N ALA A 63 -2.70 13.09 6.35
CA ALA A 63 -3.50 12.43 7.39
C ALA A 63 -4.78 13.19 7.74
N ALA A 64 -4.68 14.51 7.94
CA ALA A 64 -5.85 15.36 8.22
C ALA A 64 -6.88 15.30 7.08
N MET A 65 -6.41 15.35 5.85
CA MET A 65 -7.24 15.26 4.65
C MET A 65 -7.89 13.86 4.50
N ALA A 66 -7.12 12.80 4.64
CA ALA A 66 -7.63 11.43 4.57
C ALA A 66 -8.70 11.16 5.64
N ARG A 67 -8.49 11.66 6.86
CA ARG A 67 -9.48 11.60 7.94
C ARG A 67 -10.77 12.30 7.55
N SER A 68 -10.68 13.53 7.04
CA SER A 68 -11.87 14.29 6.61
C SER A 68 -12.64 13.56 5.50
N LEU A 69 -11.94 12.94 4.55
CA LEU A 69 -12.57 12.14 3.51
C LEU A 69 -13.26 10.89 4.08
N ALA A 70 -12.58 10.16 4.98
CA ALA A 70 -13.13 8.97 5.62
C ALA A 70 -14.37 9.26 6.48
N GLU A 71 -14.39 10.39 7.21
CA GLU A 71 -15.53 10.81 8.03
C GLU A 71 -16.80 11.09 7.19
N ASN A 72 -16.62 11.47 5.93
CA ASN A 72 -17.70 11.73 4.99
C ASN A 72 -18.04 10.52 4.07
N SER A 73 -17.51 9.35 4.35
CA SER A 73 -17.79 8.11 3.62
C SER A 73 -18.33 7.03 4.56
N ASP A 74 -19.17 6.15 4.04
CA ASP A 74 -19.67 4.96 4.75
C ASP A 74 -18.73 3.75 4.61
N LEU A 75 -17.69 3.87 3.80
CA LEU A 75 -16.74 2.78 3.55
C LEU A 75 -15.62 2.73 4.59
N PRO A 76 -15.11 1.54 4.93
CA PRO A 76 -13.92 1.39 5.73
C PRO A 76 -12.69 1.98 5.00
N VAL A 77 -11.97 2.88 5.67
CA VAL A 77 -10.74 3.50 5.16
C VAL A 77 -9.62 3.28 6.17
N VAL A 78 -8.51 2.73 5.72
CA VAL A 78 -7.28 2.62 6.51
C VAL A 78 -6.33 3.74 6.09
N LEU A 79 -5.71 4.41 7.05
CA LEU A 79 -4.62 5.36 6.81
C LEU A 79 -3.30 4.71 7.25
N HIS A 80 -2.38 4.53 6.29
CA HIS A 80 -1.20 3.68 6.45
C HIS A 80 0.11 4.42 6.12
N LEU A 81 1.12 4.29 7.00
CA LEU A 81 2.52 4.65 6.69
C LEU A 81 3.12 3.55 5.83
N ASP A 82 3.59 3.90 4.64
CA ASP A 82 4.19 3.00 3.66
C ASP A 82 5.73 3.07 3.72
N HIS A 83 6.40 1.93 3.88
CA HIS A 83 7.86 1.76 3.99
C HIS A 83 8.54 2.63 5.06
N GLY A 84 7.99 2.71 6.28
CA GLY A 84 8.65 3.35 7.40
C GLY A 84 10.02 2.73 7.69
N GLN A 85 11.08 3.55 7.74
CA GLN A 85 12.47 3.11 7.89
C GLN A 85 13.05 3.29 9.30
N SER A 86 12.23 3.79 10.22
CA SER A 86 12.65 4.03 11.60
C SER A 86 11.49 3.97 12.57
N LEU A 87 11.80 3.65 13.83
CA LEU A 87 10.82 3.72 14.92
C LEU A 87 10.28 5.14 15.12
N GLU A 88 11.05 6.16 14.78
CA GLU A 88 10.61 7.55 14.85
C GLU A 88 9.47 7.82 13.85
N GLN A 89 9.54 7.30 12.62
CA GLN A 89 8.45 7.43 11.66
C GLN A 89 7.19 6.69 12.12
N VAL A 90 7.32 5.55 12.80
CA VAL A 90 6.17 4.85 13.40
C VAL A 90 5.54 5.71 14.50
N LYS A 91 6.33 6.35 15.37
CA LYS A 91 5.83 7.29 16.39
C LYS A 91 5.16 8.52 15.78
N GLN A 92 5.74 9.07 14.71
CA GLN A 92 5.11 10.17 13.96
C GLN A 92 3.76 9.75 13.35
N ALA A 93 3.65 8.51 12.84
CA ALA A 93 2.38 7.98 12.34
C ALA A 93 1.33 7.93 13.46
N VAL A 94 1.70 7.50 14.67
CA VAL A 94 0.83 7.57 15.86
C VAL A 94 0.41 9.01 16.13
N GLU A 95 1.36 9.96 16.20
CA GLU A 95 1.09 11.37 16.47
C GLU A 95 0.15 11.99 15.44
N TYR A 96 0.32 11.64 14.16
CA TYR A 96 -0.51 12.18 13.07
C TYR A 96 -1.85 11.48 12.94
N GLY A 97 -2.10 10.42 13.73
CA GLY A 97 -3.36 9.69 13.79
C GLY A 97 -3.58 8.74 12.63
N TYR A 98 -2.51 8.11 12.17
CA TYR A 98 -2.60 6.93 11.30
C TYR A 98 -3.25 5.78 12.05
N THR A 99 -3.84 4.84 11.33
CA THR A 99 -4.44 3.63 11.89
C THR A 99 -3.63 2.38 11.61
N SER A 100 -2.59 2.52 10.80
CA SER A 100 -1.66 1.46 10.45
C SER A 100 -0.30 2.05 10.06
N ALA A 101 0.75 1.30 10.28
CA ALA A 101 2.09 1.62 9.81
C ALA A 101 2.79 0.36 9.29
N MET A 102 3.73 0.55 8.38
CA MET A 102 4.70 -0.47 8.01
C MET A 102 6.08 -0.08 8.55
N PHE A 103 6.79 -1.05 9.15
CA PHE A 103 8.21 -0.94 9.40
C PHE A 103 8.96 -1.83 8.39
N ASP A 104 9.74 -1.20 7.52
CA ASP A 104 10.55 -1.87 6.51
C ASP A 104 11.97 -2.09 7.01
N GLY A 105 12.18 -3.23 7.67
CA GLY A 105 13.49 -3.71 8.11
C GLY A 105 14.16 -4.67 7.12
N SER A 106 13.65 -4.82 5.89
CA SER A 106 14.10 -5.83 4.92
C SER A 106 15.58 -5.72 4.51
N LYS A 107 16.21 -4.55 4.76
CA LYS A 107 17.64 -4.32 4.53
C LYS A 107 18.54 -4.64 5.73
N LEU A 108 17.95 -4.88 6.89
CA LEU A 108 18.66 -5.28 8.09
C LEU A 108 18.96 -6.79 8.08
N PRO A 109 19.98 -7.27 8.81
CA PRO A 109 20.09 -8.67 9.13
C PRO A 109 18.78 -9.18 9.76
N PHE A 110 18.40 -10.43 9.49
CA PHE A 110 17.10 -10.99 9.88
C PHE A 110 16.78 -10.83 11.37
N ASP A 111 17.75 -11.13 12.26
CA ASP A 111 17.58 -10.98 13.71
C ASP A 111 17.38 -9.51 14.14
N GLU A 112 18.09 -8.58 13.47
CA GLU A 112 17.93 -7.14 13.73
C GLU A 112 16.58 -6.63 13.22
N ASN A 113 16.11 -7.15 12.07
CA ASN A 113 14.77 -6.87 11.56
C ASN A 113 13.71 -7.33 12.57
N ILE A 114 13.82 -8.57 13.08
CA ILE A 114 12.91 -9.09 14.12
C ILE A 114 12.92 -8.17 15.33
N ALA A 115 14.09 -7.88 15.91
CA ALA A 115 14.19 -7.09 17.14
C ALA A 115 13.60 -5.67 16.97
N THR A 116 13.88 -5.01 15.84
CA THR A 116 13.38 -3.66 15.60
C THR A 116 11.88 -3.68 15.28
N THR A 117 11.41 -4.68 14.54
CA THR A 117 9.97 -4.84 14.24
C THR A 117 9.16 -5.12 15.50
N GLN A 118 9.67 -5.91 16.46
CA GLN A 118 9.02 -6.11 17.77
C GLN A 118 8.76 -4.77 18.49
N GLU A 119 9.74 -3.88 18.50
CA GLU A 119 9.56 -2.56 19.10
C GLU A 119 8.58 -1.69 18.30
N ALA A 120 8.61 -1.76 16.96
CA ALA A 120 7.63 -1.08 16.10
C ALA A 120 6.20 -1.58 16.35
N VAL A 121 6.01 -2.90 16.49
CA VAL A 121 4.72 -3.54 16.86
C VAL A 121 4.23 -2.99 18.20
N ARG A 122 5.12 -2.97 19.21
CA ARG A 122 4.77 -2.46 20.54
C ARG A 122 4.27 -1.01 20.46
N ILE A 123 5.00 -0.13 19.74
CA ILE A 123 4.62 1.28 19.57
C ILE A 123 3.26 1.40 18.87
N ALA A 124 3.04 0.65 17.81
CA ALA A 124 1.79 0.68 17.04
C ALA A 124 0.61 0.14 17.85
N HIS A 125 0.76 -1.04 18.48
CA HIS A 125 -0.30 -1.68 19.25
C HIS A 125 -0.67 -0.89 20.51
N ASP A 126 0.31 -0.29 21.22
CA ASP A 126 0.06 0.58 22.38
C ASP A 126 -0.82 1.79 21.98
N ALA A 127 -0.79 2.21 20.73
CA ALA A 127 -1.61 3.30 20.17
C ALA A 127 -2.90 2.82 19.46
N GLY A 128 -3.18 1.52 19.47
CA GLY A 128 -4.35 0.94 18.77
C GLY A 128 -4.21 0.89 17.25
N MET A 129 -2.98 1.00 16.72
CA MET A 129 -2.67 0.85 15.30
C MET A 129 -2.27 -0.59 14.99
N THR A 130 -2.38 -0.99 13.72
CA THR A 130 -1.77 -2.22 13.20
C THR A 130 -0.38 -1.97 12.63
N LEU A 131 0.47 -3.02 12.64
CA LEU A 131 1.79 -2.97 12.02
C LEU A 131 1.95 -4.04 10.94
N GLU A 132 2.46 -3.60 9.78
CA GLU A 132 2.96 -4.42 8.68
C GLU A 132 4.48 -4.55 8.80
N GLY A 133 5.01 -5.76 8.60
CA GLY A 133 6.44 -6.01 8.49
C GLY A 133 6.85 -6.41 7.07
N GLU A 134 8.15 -6.45 6.78
CA GLU A 134 8.69 -6.95 5.51
C GLU A 134 9.87 -7.87 5.73
N ILE A 135 9.88 -8.99 5.01
CA ILE A 135 11.02 -9.90 4.86
C ILE A 135 11.35 -10.13 3.39
N GLY A 136 12.65 -10.31 3.11
CA GLY A 136 13.14 -10.28 1.74
C GLY A 136 13.01 -8.86 1.17
N HIS A 137 14.05 -8.36 0.54
CA HIS A 137 14.01 -7.01 -0.01
C HIS A 137 13.28 -6.98 -1.35
N ILE A 138 12.25 -6.14 -1.47
CA ILE A 138 11.53 -5.90 -2.73
C ILE A 138 12.24 -4.74 -3.45
N PRO A 139 12.92 -5.00 -4.60
CA PRO A 139 13.79 -4.01 -5.23
C PRO A 139 13.00 -2.83 -5.82
N THR A 140 13.66 -1.69 -5.92
CA THR A 140 13.11 -0.49 -6.58
C THR A 140 13.21 -0.52 -8.10
N THR A 141 13.91 -1.50 -8.65
CA THR A 141 14.02 -1.75 -10.10
C THR A 141 14.04 -3.25 -10.36
N ALA A 142 13.36 -3.69 -11.41
CA ALA A 142 13.25 -5.10 -11.82
C ALA A 142 14.58 -5.70 -12.36
N THR A 143 15.72 -5.09 -12.08
CA THR A 143 17.05 -5.53 -12.57
C THR A 143 17.91 -6.18 -11.50
N GLU A 144 17.46 -6.22 -10.24
CA GLU A 144 18.19 -6.80 -9.14
C GLU A 144 17.69 -8.23 -8.88
N ASP A 145 18.61 -9.19 -8.96
CA ASP A 145 18.37 -10.58 -8.57
C ASP A 145 18.57 -10.68 -7.05
N LEU A 146 17.49 -10.40 -6.30
CA LEU A 146 17.51 -10.44 -4.83
C LEU A 146 16.92 -11.76 -4.32
N PRO A 147 17.38 -12.22 -3.13
CA PRO A 147 16.82 -13.42 -2.53
C PRO A 147 15.32 -13.30 -2.31
N LEU A 148 14.59 -14.36 -2.65
CA LEU A 148 13.16 -14.49 -2.36
C LEU A 148 12.98 -14.86 -0.89
N SER A 149 11.83 -14.47 -0.32
CA SER A 149 11.43 -14.90 1.02
C SER A 149 11.14 -16.41 1.05
N THR A 150 11.37 -17.06 2.18
CA THR A 150 11.02 -18.47 2.39
C THR A 150 9.82 -18.64 3.33
N PRO A 151 9.06 -19.75 3.25
CA PRO A 151 7.98 -20.05 4.18
C PRO A 151 8.45 -20.12 5.64
N GLU A 152 9.66 -20.65 5.85
CA GLU A 152 10.27 -20.81 7.17
C GLU A 152 10.59 -19.44 7.80
N GLU A 153 11.24 -18.54 7.04
CA GLU A 153 11.50 -17.16 7.48
C GLU A 153 10.20 -16.40 7.78
N ALA A 154 9.16 -16.57 6.94
CA ALA A 154 7.87 -15.94 7.17
C ALA A 154 7.20 -16.42 8.46
N ALA A 155 7.20 -17.73 8.71
CA ALA A 155 6.63 -18.30 9.92
C ALA A 155 7.39 -17.84 11.18
N GLU A 156 8.73 -17.87 11.14
CA GLU A 156 9.59 -17.41 12.23
C GLU A 156 9.37 -15.92 12.52
N PHE A 157 9.40 -15.07 11.49
CA PHE A 157 9.23 -13.63 11.63
C PHE A 157 7.87 -13.27 12.24
N VAL A 158 6.79 -13.86 11.73
CA VAL A 158 5.43 -13.63 12.26
C VAL A 158 5.31 -14.08 13.72
N ALA A 159 5.83 -15.25 14.06
CA ALA A 159 5.79 -15.78 15.42
C ALA A 159 6.61 -14.93 16.40
N ALA A 160 7.76 -14.41 15.95
CA ALA A 160 8.65 -13.62 16.79
C ALA A 160 8.15 -12.17 16.96
N THR A 161 7.62 -11.55 15.91
CA THR A 161 7.31 -10.11 15.91
C THR A 161 5.89 -9.76 16.30
N GLY A 162 4.93 -10.62 15.96
CA GLY A 162 3.50 -10.35 16.17
C GLY A 162 2.94 -9.27 15.24
N VAL A 163 3.50 -9.09 14.03
CA VAL A 163 2.95 -8.19 13.00
C VAL A 163 1.54 -8.61 12.56
N ASP A 164 0.72 -7.65 12.15
CA ASP A 164 -0.67 -7.86 11.72
C ASP A 164 -0.77 -8.24 10.23
N ALA A 165 0.23 -7.85 9.43
CA ALA A 165 0.36 -8.18 8.02
C ALA A 165 1.84 -8.31 7.64
N LEU A 166 2.15 -9.10 6.61
CA LEU A 166 3.53 -9.36 6.19
C LEU A 166 3.70 -9.19 4.68
N ALA A 167 4.60 -8.29 4.29
CA ALA A 167 5.11 -8.17 2.93
C ALA A 167 6.27 -9.15 2.71
N VAL A 168 6.27 -9.82 1.54
CA VAL A 168 7.25 -10.86 1.20
C VAL A 168 7.75 -10.72 -0.23
N ALA A 169 9.03 -11.02 -0.45
CA ALA A 169 9.63 -11.00 -1.78
C ALA A 169 9.31 -12.30 -2.53
N ILE A 170 8.48 -12.18 -3.59
CA ILE A 170 8.07 -13.29 -4.46
C ILE A 170 8.39 -13.05 -5.94
N GLY A 171 9.29 -12.09 -6.23
CA GLY A 171 9.72 -11.73 -7.58
C GLY A 171 9.07 -10.47 -8.15
N THR A 172 8.29 -9.74 -7.36
CA THR A 172 7.81 -8.38 -7.70
C THR A 172 8.90 -7.33 -7.43
N ALA A 173 8.77 -6.17 -8.08
CA ALA A 173 9.60 -5.01 -7.85
C ALA A 173 8.75 -3.73 -7.89
N HIS A 174 9.23 -2.66 -7.26
CA HIS A 174 8.60 -1.36 -7.34
C HIS A 174 8.86 -0.68 -8.70
N GLY A 175 7.95 0.17 -9.15
CA GLY A 175 8.10 0.94 -10.38
C GLY A 175 7.57 0.23 -11.61
N PHE A 176 8.15 0.56 -12.78
CA PHE A 176 7.79 -0.04 -14.06
C PHE A 176 8.83 -1.08 -14.47
N TYR A 177 8.36 -2.21 -14.98
CA TYR A 177 9.23 -3.30 -15.37
C TYR A 177 9.88 -3.05 -16.73
N LYS A 178 11.19 -3.25 -16.81
CA LYS A 178 11.92 -3.28 -18.09
C LYS A 178 11.77 -4.60 -18.84
N LYS A 179 11.42 -5.66 -18.11
CA LYS A 179 11.15 -7.01 -18.61
C LYS A 179 9.99 -7.59 -17.80
N VAL A 180 9.20 -8.45 -18.39
CA VAL A 180 8.13 -9.16 -17.67
C VAL A 180 8.72 -9.84 -16.44
N PRO A 181 8.21 -9.56 -15.22
CA PRO A 181 8.72 -10.12 -13.99
C PRO A 181 8.41 -11.61 -13.90
N THR A 182 9.29 -12.37 -13.24
CA THR A 182 9.00 -13.75 -12.86
C THR A 182 8.37 -13.76 -11.47
N ILE A 183 7.05 -13.88 -11.42
CA ILE A 183 6.32 -13.95 -10.15
C ILE A 183 6.19 -15.42 -9.73
N HIS A 184 6.69 -15.75 -8.54
CA HIS A 184 6.76 -17.11 -8.00
C HIS A 184 5.47 -17.46 -7.24
N VAL A 185 4.36 -17.73 -7.97
CA VAL A 185 3.04 -18.02 -7.39
C VAL A 185 3.03 -19.25 -6.47
N ASP A 186 3.77 -20.31 -6.83
CA ASP A 186 3.87 -21.50 -5.97
C ASP A 186 4.59 -21.22 -4.66
N LEU A 187 5.57 -20.31 -4.67
CA LEU A 187 6.22 -19.83 -3.46
C LEU A 187 5.26 -18.97 -2.62
N ALA A 188 4.52 -18.05 -3.27
CA ALA A 188 3.49 -17.25 -2.61
C ALA A 188 2.48 -18.12 -1.86
N ARG A 189 2.03 -19.22 -2.49
CA ARG A 189 1.10 -20.18 -1.86
C ARG A 189 1.72 -20.87 -0.64
N LYS A 190 2.95 -21.35 -0.75
CA LYS A 190 3.67 -21.99 0.38
C LYS A 190 3.87 -21.03 1.55
N ILE A 191 4.20 -19.78 1.28
CA ILE A 191 4.31 -18.75 2.33
C ILE A 191 2.94 -18.50 2.98
N ALA A 192 1.88 -18.39 2.18
CA ALA A 192 0.53 -18.18 2.69
C ALA A 192 0.01 -19.35 3.56
N GLU A 193 0.44 -20.59 3.26
CA GLU A 193 0.13 -21.78 4.08
C GLU A 193 0.94 -21.80 5.39
N ALA A 194 2.12 -21.19 5.42
CA ALA A 194 2.99 -21.15 6.59
C ALA A 194 2.58 -20.11 7.65
N VAL A 195 1.78 -19.08 7.27
CA VAL A 195 1.39 -17.99 8.16
C VAL A 195 -0.13 -17.83 8.25
N SER A 196 -0.62 -17.43 9.44
CA SER A 196 -2.05 -17.21 9.66
C SER A 196 -2.52 -15.79 9.36
N ILE A 197 -1.60 -14.83 9.26
CA ILE A 197 -1.90 -13.42 9.02
C ILE A 197 -2.02 -13.09 7.53
N PRO A 198 -2.69 -11.97 7.15
CA PRO A 198 -2.73 -11.49 5.78
C PRO A 198 -1.34 -11.20 5.20
N LEU A 199 -1.13 -11.58 3.94
CA LEU A 199 0.06 -11.21 3.18
C LEU A 199 -0.18 -9.97 2.32
N VAL A 200 0.91 -9.26 2.02
CA VAL A 200 0.91 -8.02 1.25
C VAL A 200 1.71 -8.18 -0.03
N LEU A 201 1.12 -7.79 -1.15
CA LEU A 201 1.78 -7.73 -2.45
C LEU A 201 2.27 -6.31 -2.72
N HIS A 202 3.57 -6.10 -2.56
CA HIS A 202 4.27 -4.90 -3.01
C HIS A 202 4.60 -4.99 -4.50
N GLY A 203 4.83 -3.83 -5.14
CA GLY A 203 5.14 -3.80 -6.57
C GLY A 203 3.95 -4.16 -7.46
N GLY A 204 2.72 -3.87 -7.03
CA GLY A 204 1.51 -4.15 -7.81
C GLY A 204 1.36 -3.30 -9.07
N SER A 205 2.07 -2.16 -9.17
CA SER A 205 2.14 -1.36 -10.38
C SER A 205 2.86 -2.15 -11.49
N ASP A 206 2.31 -2.13 -12.71
CA ASP A 206 2.86 -2.82 -13.90
C ASP A 206 3.01 -4.35 -13.77
N THR A 207 2.60 -4.94 -12.65
CA THR A 207 2.53 -6.39 -12.51
C THR A 207 1.34 -6.91 -13.33
N PRO A 208 1.53 -7.95 -14.20
CA PRO A 208 0.45 -8.46 -15.04
C PRO A 208 -0.79 -8.87 -14.22
N ASP A 209 -1.96 -8.39 -14.64
CA ASP A 209 -3.23 -8.58 -13.93
C ASP A 209 -3.54 -10.04 -13.58
N GLU A 210 -3.20 -10.98 -14.48
CA GLU A 210 -3.36 -12.41 -14.24
C GLU A 210 -2.52 -12.87 -13.03
N LYS A 211 -1.25 -12.40 -12.95
CA LYS A 211 -0.35 -12.72 -11.85
C LYS A 211 -0.81 -12.11 -10.53
N VAL A 212 -1.34 -10.88 -10.57
CA VAL A 212 -1.97 -10.28 -9.39
C VAL A 212 -3.12 -11.15 -8.88
N ARG A 213 -4.04 -11.60 -9.76
CA ARG A 213 -5.16 -12.47 -9.36
C ARG A 213 -4.68 -13.81 -8.79
N GLU A 214 -3.69 -14.44 -9.42
CA GLU A 214 -3.11 -15.71 -8.94
C GLU A 214 -2.55 -15.55 -7.53
N VAL A 215 -1.77 -14.49 -7.26
CA VAL A 215 -1.16 -14.22 -5.94
C VAL A 215 -2.22 -13.88 -4.91
N VAL A 216 -3.20 -13.04 -5.23
CA VAL A 216 -4.33 -12.69 -4.34
C VAL A 216 -5.10 -13.95 -3.94
N SER A 217 -5.35 -14.87 -4.87
CA SER A 217 -6.01 -16.16 -4.58
C SER A 217 -5.23 -17.06 -3.62
N CYS A 218 -3.93 -16.80 -3.42
CA CYS A 218 -3.10 -17.52 -2.43
C CYS A 218 -3.24 -16.97 -1.00
N GLY A 219 -3.92 -15.82 -0.78
CA GLY A 219 -4.07 -15.23 0.56
C GLY A 219 -3.33 -13.90 0.75
N PHE A 220 -2.91 -13.26 -0.35
CA PHE A 220 -2.42 -11.89 -0.32
C PHE A 220 -3.63 -10.94 -0.31
N ALA A 221 -3.82 -10.24 0.80
CA ALA A 221 -5.03 -9.46 1.07
C ALA A 221 -4.85 -7.94 0.94
N LYS A 222 -3.64 -7.46 0.68
CA LYS A 222 -3.32 -6.05 0.41
C LYS A 222 -2.49 -5.95 -0.86
N LEU A 223 -2.86 -5.02 -1.75
CA LEU A 223 -2.15 -4.75 -3.01
C LEU A 223 -1.67 -3.30 -3.04
N ASN A 224 -0.36 -3.08 -3.07
CA ASN A 224 0.24 -1.74 -3.14
C ASN A 224 0.34 -1.23 -4.57
N ILE A 225 -0.24 -0.05 -4.83
CA ILE A 225 -0.22 0.66 -6.12
C ILE A 225 0.30 2.08 -5.91
N ALA A 226 1.44 2.39 -6.51
CA ALA A 226 2.07 3.71 -6.45
C ALA A 226 2.41 4.27 -7.85
N SER A 227 3.33 3.63 -8.57
CA SER A 227 3.93 4.17 -9.78
C SER A 227 2.92 4.39 -10.90
N GLU A 228 2.01 3.43 -11.17
CA GLU A 228 0.93 3.61 -12.15
C GLU A 228 -0.01 4.74 -11.75
N PHE A 229 -0.35 4.84 -10.46
CA PHE A 229 -1.26 5.86 -9.96
C PHE A 229 -0.68 7.26 -10.12
N PHE A 230 0.63 7.43 -9.85
CA PHE A 230 1.34 8.68 -10.08
C PHE A 230 1.59 8.96 -11.57
N GLN A 231 1.86 7.93 -12.38
CA GLN A 231 2.04 8.12 -13.82
C GLN A 231 0.76 8.64 -14.48
N VAL A 232 -0.41 8.09 -14.14
CA VAL A 232 -1.70 8.58 -14.64
C VAL A 232 -1.95 10.03 -14.25
N PHE A 233 -1.54 10.46 -13.03
CA PHE A 233 -1.59 11.87 -12.64
C PHE A 233 -0.76 12.73 -13.57
N LEU A 234 0.52 12.38 -13.79
CA LEU A 234 1.43 13.16 -14.63
C LEU A 234 0.95 13.23 -16.09
N ASP A 235 0.53 12.10 -16.65
CA ASP A 235 0.03 12.02 -18.02
C ASP A 235 -1.26 12.83 -18.21
N ALA A 236 -2.15 12.81 -17.23
CA ALA A 236 -3.37 13.61 -17.24
C ALA A 236 -3.05 15.13 -17.16
N VAL A 237 -2.10 15.52 -16.30
CA VAL A 237 -1.64 16.93 -16.21
C VAL A 237 -1.06 17.40 -17.55
N ILE A 238 -0.21 16.60 -18.21
CA ILE A 238 0.36 16.92 -19.52
C ILE A 238 -0.77 17.07 -20.54
N ARG A 239 -1.66 16.08 -20.64
CA ARG A 239 -2.79 16.09 -21.57
C ARG A 239 -3.69 17.32 -21.40
N GLU A 240 -4.04 17.68 -20.17
CA GLU A 240 -4.89 18.85 -19.90
C GLU A 240 -4.13 20.17 -20.12
N SER A 241 -2.82 20.18 -19.87
CA SER A 241 -1.98 21.34 -20.21
C SER A 241 -1.91 21.61 -21.72
N ASP A 242 -1.79 20.55 -22.53
CA ASP A 242 -1.79 20.67 -23.99
C ASP A 242 -3.14 21.13 -24.52
N LYS A 243 -4.25 20.59 -24.01
CA LYS A 243 -5.61 20.97 -24.41
C LYS A 243 -5.92 22.46 -24.20
N ARG A 244 -5.42 23.06 -23.09
CA ARG A 244 -5.68 24.48 -22.82
C ARG A 244 -4.99 25.44 -23.82
N ALA A 245 -4.00 24.98 -24.58
CA ALA A 245 -3.29 25.76 -25.62
C ALA A 245 -2.83 27.15 -25.13
N GLY A 246 -2.34 27.25 -23.88
CA GLY A 246 -1.92 28.50 -23.27
C GLY A 246 -3.02 29.35 -22.62
N ALA A 247 -4.32 28.99 -22.78
CA ALA A 247 -5.39 29.68 -22.09
C ALA A 247 -5.30 29.50 -20.57
N PHE A 248 -5.72 30.53 -19.82
CA PHE A 248 -5.84 30.43 -18.37
C PHE A 248 -7.08 29.56 -18.01
N ILE A 249 -6.88 28.59 -17.13
CA ILE A 249 -7.94 27.80 -16.51
C ILE A 249 -7.70 27.83 -14.99
N PRO A 250 -8.72 28.10 -14.15
CA PRO A 250 -8.60 27.96 -12.70
C PRO A 250 -8.11 26.56 -12.33
N ILE A 251 -7.19 26.47 -11.35
CA ILE A 251 -6.49 25.22 -11.07
C ILE A 251 -7.42 24.11 -10.54
N ASP A 252 -8.45 24.48 -9.79
CA ASP A 252 -9.49 23.58 -9.29
C ASP A 252 -10.27 22.93 -10.47
N ILE A 253 -10.58 23.69 -11.52
CA ILE A 253 -11.22 23.18 -12.74
C ILE A 253 -10.23 22.34 -13.55
N PHE A 254 -8.97 22.79 -13.67
CA PHE A 254 -7.92 22.08 -14.39
C PHE A 254 -7.64 20.69 -13.79
N MET A 255 -7.70 20.55 -12.47
CA MET A 255 -7.40 19.31 -11.77
C MET A 255 -8.55 18.29 -11.78
N ASN A 256 -9.79 18.67 -12.11
CA ASN A 256 -10.92 17.74 -12.15
C ASN A 256 -10.68 16.54 -13.09
N PRO A 257 -10.33 16.70 -14.38
CA PRO A 257 -10.05 15.55 -15.25
C PRO A 257 -8.82 14.74 -14.83
N VAL A 258 -7.87 15.36 -14.11
CA VAL A 258 -6.72 14.64 -13.55
C VAL A 258 -7.17 13.70 -12.43
N THR A 259 -7.98 14.21 -11.49
CA THR A 259 -8.56 13.42 -10.41
C THR A 259 -9.43 12.28 -10.95
N GLU A 260 -10.24 12.54 -11.99
CA GLU A 260 -11.08 11.50 -12.61
C GLU A 260 -10.24 10.40 -13.25
N ALA A 261 -9.19 10.74 -14.01
CA ALA A 261 -8.30 9.75 -14.62
C ALA A 261 -7.63 8.84 -13.56
N MET A 262 -7.18 9.41 -12.45
CA MET A 262 -6.65 8.63 -11.32
C MET A 262 -7.72 7.71 -10.71
N SER A 263 -8.94 8.23 -10.53
CA SER A 263 -10.06 7.44 -9.98
C SER A 263 -10.43 6.27 -10.90
N GLU A 264 -10.38 6.44 -12.21
CA GLU A 264 -10.62 5.35 -13.17
C GLU A 264 -9.60 4.22 -13.04
N LEU A 265 -8.30 4.55 -12.95
CA LEU A 265 -7.24 3.56 -12.71
C LEU A 265 -7.46 2.84 -11.36
N ALA A 266 -7.69 3.61 -10.29
CA ALA A 266 -7.90 3.04 -8.96
C ALA A 266 -9.11 2.10 -8.94
N ALA A 267 -10.22 2.47 -9.56
CA ALA A 267 -11.41 1.62 -9.69
C ALA A 267 -11.12 0.33 -10.47
N ALA A 268 -10.33 0.41 -11.55
CA ALA A 268 -9.90 -0.76 -12.29
C ALA A 268 -9.05 -1.73 -11.43
N LYS A 269 -8.13 -1.19 -10.62
CA LYS A 269 -7.31 -2.00 -9.70
C LYS A 269 -8.13 -2.59 -8.55
N ILE A 270 -9.11 -1.86 -8.02
CA ILE A 270 -10.05 -2.40 -7.02
C ILE A 270 -10.84 -3.57 -7.61
N ARG A 271 -11.41 -3.43 -8.81
CA ARG A 271 -12.13 -4.53 -9.49
C ARG A 271 -11.23 -5.74 -9.76
N LEU A 272 -9.96 -5.50 -10.07
CA LEU A 272 -8.99 -6.58 -10.35
C LEU A 272 -8.86 -7.57 -9.20
N VAL A 273 -8.94 -7.07 -7.96
CA VAL A 273 -8.67 -7.83 -6.72
C VAL A 273 -9.91 -8.04 -5.83
N SER A 274 -11.10 -7.70 -6.33
CA SER A 274 -12.39 -7.79 -5.60
C SER A 274 -13.03 -9.17 -5.69
#